data_a5c9440dc1f98ea57d67cc76f85a4101
#
_entry.id   a5c9440dc1f98ea57d67cc76f85a4101
#
_cell.length_a   1.000
_cell.length_b   1.000
_cell.length_c   1.000
_cell.angle_alpha   90.00
_cell.angle_beta   90.00
_cell.angle_gamma   90.00
#
_symmetry.space_group_name_H-M   'P 1'
#
loop_
_entity.id
_entity.type
_entity.pdbx_description
1 polymer ?
#
loop_
_entity_poly.entity_id
_entity_poly.type
_entity_poly.pdbx_seq_one_letter_code
_entity_poly.pdbx_strand_id
1 'polypeptide(L)'
;MRLWNGWGNEDSDLTMELSDGLRALLEALVGPGTALSQATLNEVIAKVPNTRLDDHPLIKTDPETRVRHARGQSLPDWLEMHSGNVDTFPDGVALPESSEQVRELLAHAKENNLIVIPYGGGTSVVGHINPETSDKPVLTIDMGKMNSMLS
;
A
#
# COMPACT_ATOMS: atom_id res chain seq x y z
N MET A 1 5.03 -5.34 -13.34
CA MET A 1 4.50 -4.35 -12.36
C MET A 1 4.83 -4.86 -10.97
N ARG A 2 4.92 -4.00 -9.93
CA ARG A 2 5.13 -4.46 -8.56
C ARG A 2 3.91 -5.26 -8.06
N LEU A 3 4.14 -6.34 -7.30
CA LEU A 3 3.06 -7.08 -6.66
C LEU A 3 2.24 -6.14 -5.74
N TRP A 4 0.93 -6.28 -5.76
CA TRP A 4 0.05 -5.47 -4.91
C TRP A 4 -0.04 -6.02 -3.48
N ASN A 5 0.21 -7.32 -3.30
CA ASN A 5 0.00 -8.06 -2.05
C ASN A 5 1.27 -8.71 -1.51
N GLY A 6 2.44 -8.25 -1.89
CA GLY A 6 3.68 -8.83 -1.41
C GLY A 6 4.93 -8.18 -1.99
N TRP A 7 6.04 -8.83 -1.75
CA TRP A 7 7.35 -8.39 -2.20
C TRP A 7 7.63 -8.85 -3.64
N GLY A 8 8.26 -8.00 -4.44
CA GLY A 8 8.69 -8.31 -5.80
C GLY A 8 7.79 -7.75 -6.89
N ASN A 9 7.91 -8.29 -8.09
CA ASN A 9 7.16 -7.91 -9.27
C ASN A 9 6.28 -9.06 -9.74
N GLU A 10 5.24 -8.74 -10.50
CA GLU A 10 4.26 -9.72 -11.03
C GLU A 10 4.90 -10.77 -11.97
N ASP A 11 6.06 -10.44 -12.55
CA ASP A 11 6.86 -11.30 -13.41
C ASP A 11 7.97 -12.07 -12.66
N SER A 12 8.06 -11.90 -11.34
CA SER A 12 9.05 -12.56 -10.50
C SER A 12 8.48 -13.86 -9.95
N ASP A 13 9.11 -14.98 -10.24
CA ASP A 13 8.81 -16.24 -9.56
C ASP A 13 9.48 -16.26 -8.19
N LEU A 14 8.76 -15.79 -7.19
CA LEU A 14 9.18 -15.78 -5.78
C LEU A 14 8.50 -16.89 -4.97
N THR A 15 7.82 -17.81 -5.62
CA THR A 15 7.20 -18.97 -4.96
C THR A 15 8.28 -19.93 -4.46
N MET A 16 8.39 -20.05 -3.15
CA MET A 16 9.20 -21.07 -2.51
C MET A 16 8.28 -22.12 -1.90
N GLU A 17 8.32 -23.33 -2.44
CA GLU A 17 7.64 -24.44 -1.81
C GLU A 17 8.41 -24.92 -0.60
N LEU A 18 7.71 -25.05 0.54
CA LEU A 18 8.28 -25.65 1.73
C LEU A 18 8.46 -27.16 1.51
N SER A 19 9.66 -27.68 1.72
CA SER A 19 9.88 -29.12 1.74
C SER A 19 9.08 -29.76 2.87
N ASP A 20 8.73 -31.03 2.71
CA ASP A 20 7.98 -31.79 3.73
C ASP A 20 8.70 -31.79 5.09
N GLY A 21 10.04 -31.88 5.10
CA GLY A 21 10.83 -31.80 6.32
C GLY A 21 10.75 -30.45 7.02
N LEU A 22 10.76 -29.35 6.27
CA LEU A 22 10.61 -28.00 6.83
C LEU A 22 9.19 -27.77 7.34
N ARG A 23 8.19 -28.26 6.61
CA ARG A 23 6.79 -28.21 7.05
C ARG A 23 6.60 -28.98 8.37
N ALA A 24 7.10 -30.22 8.47
CA ALA A 24 7.02 -31.02 9.68
C ALA A 24 7.74 -30.34 10.87
N LEU A 25 8.89 -29.72 10.62
CA LEU A 25 9.60 -28.97 11.65
C LEU A 25 8.79 -27.77 12.16
N LEU A 26 8.20 -26.98 11.26
CA LEU A 26 7.37 -25.84 11.62
C LEU A 26 6.15 -26.28 12.41
N GLU A 27 5.47 -27.34 11.97
CA GLU A 27 4.31 -27.89 12.70
C GLU A 27 4.67 -28.39 14.12
N ALA A 28 5.85 -28.99 14.27
CA ALA A 28 6.34 -29.41 15.59
C ALA A 28 6.69 -28.24 16.51
N LEU A 29 7.14 -27.10 15.97
CA LEU A 29 7.55 -25.93 16.75
C LEU A 29 6.39 -25.00 17.10
N VAL A 30 5.47 -24.76 16.15
CA VAL A 30 4.42 -23.74 16.27
C VAL A 30 3.00 -24.27 16.13
N GLY A 31 2.85 -25.56 15.88
CA GLY A 31 1.56 -26.24 15.67
C GLY A 31 1.11 -26.22 14.19
N PRO A 32 -0.02 -26.86 13.89
CA PRO A 32 -0.53 -26.97 12.54
C PRO A 32 -0.89 -25.61 11.97
N GLY A 33 -0.50 -25.36 10.72
CA GLY A 33 -0.83 -24.13 10.00
C GLY A 33 -2.29 -24.08 9.56
N THR A 34 -2.83 -22.87 9.47
CA THR A 34 -4.13 -22.60 8.85
C THR A 34 -3.91 -22.04 7.45
N ALA A 35 -4.57 -22.61 6.46
CA ALA A 35 -4.51 -22.08 5.10
C ALA A 35 -5.09 -20.66 5.06
N LEU A 36 -4.31 -19.70 4.55
CA LEU A 36 -4.77 -18.35 4.32
C LEU A 36 -5.58 -18.30 3.02
N SER A 37 -6.76 -17.66 3.06
CA SER A 37 -7.50 -17.36 1.83
C SER A 37 -6.68 -16.41 0.95
N GLN A 38 -6.70 -16.64 -0.36
CA GLN A 38 -5.99 -15.80 -1.33
C GLN A 38 -7.01 -14.89 -2.02
N ALA A 39 -7.00 -13.61 -1.66
CA ALA A 39 -7.83 -12.61 -2.31
C ALA A 39 -7.19 -12.14 -3.61
N THR A 40 -8.02 -11.86 -4.59
CA THR A 40 -7.62 -11.20 -5.83
C THR A 40 -7.57 -9.69 -5.67
N LEU A 41 -6.78 -9.01 -6.50
CA LEU A 41 -6.76 -7.55 -6.54
C LEU A 41 -8.16 -6.95 -6.76
N ASN A 42 -8.95 -7.55 -7.65
CA ASN A 42 -10.31 -7.07 -7.95
C ASN A 42 -11.26 -7.17 -6.75
N GLU A 43 -11.13 -8.21 -5.92
CA GLU A 43 -11.93 -8.33 -4.69
C GLU A 43 -11.59 -7.25 -3.68
N VAL A 44 -10.32 -6.84 -3.59
CA VAL A 44 -9.90 -5.73 -2.71
C VAL A 44 -10.28 -4.37 -3.30
N ILE A 45 -10.12 -4.17 -4.62
CA ILE A 45 -10.58 -2.96 -5.33
C ILE A 45 -12.07 -2.71 -5.08
N ALA A 46 -12.89 -3.75 -5.09
CA ALA A 46 -14.34 -3.64 -4.86
C ALA A 46 -14.70 -3.16 -3.43
N LYS A 47 -13.77 -3.22 -2.48
CA LYS A 47 -13.95 -2.73 -1.09
C LYS A 47 -13.54 -1.27 -0.89
N VAL A 48 -12.85 -0.68 -1.87
CA VAL A 48 -12.36 0.70 -1.74
C VAL A 48 -13.54 1.68 -1.71
N PRO A 49 -13.69 2.48 -0.65
CA PRO A 49 -14.78 3.44 -0.56
C PRO A 49 -14.59 4.59 -1.56
N ASN A 50 -15.63 5.37 -1.80
CA ASN A 50 -15.50 6.60 -2.57
C ASN A 50 -14.47 7.53 -1.91
N THR A 51 -13.73 8.26 -2.75
CA THR A 51 -12.80 9.29 -2.25
C THR A 51 -13.56 10.40 -1.52
N ARG A 52 -12.92 10.99 -0.53
CA ARG A 52 -13.39 12.20 0.18
C ARG A 52 -12.66 13.46 -0.30
N LEU A 53 -11.80 13.32 -1.32
CA LEU A 53 -11.06 14.43 -1.92
C LEU A 53 -11.81 15.01 -3.11
N ASP A 54 -11.71 16.33 -3.27
CA ASP A 54 -12.10 17.02 -4.48
C ASP A 54 -11.10 16.73 -5.62
N ASP A 55 -11.53 16.97 -6.86
CA ASP A 55 -10.67 16.78 -8.03
C ASP A 55 -9.43 17.67 -7.99
N HIS A 56 -8.28 17.07 -8.19
CA HIS A 56 -7.00 17.78 -8.23
C HIS A 56 -6.09 17.16 -9.30
N PRO A 57 -5.42 17.94 -10.17
CA PRO A 57 -4.69 17.43 -11.32
C PRO A 57 -3.49 16.53 -10.97
N LEU A 58 -2.94 16.67 -9.76
CA LEU A 58 -1.81 15.87 -9.28
C LEU A 58 -2.22 14.68 -8.44
N ILE A 59 -3.53 14.50 -8.13
CA ILE A 59 -4.02 13.45 -7.23
C ILE A 59 -4.82 12.42 -8.03
N LYS A 60 -4.46 11.16 -7.88
CA LYS A 60 -5.20 10.02 -8.40
C LYS A 60 -6.11 9.47 -7.31
N THR A 61 -7.37 9.23 -7.66
CA THR A 61 -8.38 8.70 -6.74
C THR A 61 -8.93 7.35 -7.19
N ASP A 62 -8.35 6.78 -8.26
CA ASP A 62 -8.77 5.47 -8.75
C ASP A 62 -8.51 4.36 -7.71
N PRO A 63 -9.43 3.38 -7.58
CA PRO A 63 -9.35 2.38 -6.52
C PRO A 63 -8.07 1.53 -6.57
N GLU A 64 -7.58 1.16 -7.76
CA GLU A 64 -6.39 0.33 -7.87
C GLU A 64 -5.14 1.05 -7.33
N THR A 65 -4.93 2.32 -7.73
CA THR A 65 -3.81 3.12 -7.20
C THR A 65 -3.89 3.22 -5.68
N ARG A 66 -5.09 3.39 -5.12
CA ARG A 66 -5.29 3.49 -3.67
C ARG A 66 -5.02 2.17 -2.95
N VAL A 67 -5.41 1.02 -3.51
CA VAL A 67 -5.06 -0.31 -2.98
C VAL A 67 -3.55 -0.52 -2.93
N ARG A 68 -2.85 -0.19 -4.01
CA ARG A 68 -1.39 -0.36 -4.11
C ARG A 68 -0.57 0.52 -3.15
N HIS A 69 -1.21 1.49 -2.49
CA HIS A 69 -0.60 2.39 -1.51
C HIS A 69 -1.22 2.26 -0.11
N ALA A 70 -2.04 1.22 0.12
CA ALA A 70 -2.75 1.04 1.39
C ALA A 70 -1.91 0.37 2.48
N ARG A 71 -0.92 -0.43 2.12
CA ARG A 71 -0.14 -1.23 3.09
C ARG A 71 1.35 -1.19 2.78
N GLY A 72 2.13 -1.43 3.83
CA GLY A 72 3.57 -1.64 3.76
C GLY A 72 3.94 -3.10 3.48
N GLN A 73 5.04 -3.55 4.09
CA GLN A 73 5.63 -4.87 3.87
C GLN A 73 5.90 -5.60 5.21
N SER A 74 5.15 -5.28 6.25
CA SER A 74 5.17 -6.06 7.48
C SER A 74 4.45 -7.39 7.31
N LEU A 75 4.72 -8.35 8.19
CA LEU A 75 3.98 -9.62 8.16
C LEU A 75 2.46 -9.43 8.35
N PRO A 76 1.97 -8.59 9.28
CA PRO A 76 0.56 -8.24 9.34
C PRO A 76 0.02 -7.67 8.03
N ASP A 77 0.74 -6.74 7.37
CA ASP A 77 0.31 -6.18 6.08
C ASP A 77 0.13 -7.26 5.02
N TRP A 78 1.06 -8.22 4.96
CA TRP A 78 0.97 -9.34 4.02
C TRP A 78 -0.25 -10.23 4.31
N LEU A 79 -0.51 -10.54 5.57
CA LEU A 79 -1.67 -11.33 5.97
C LEU A 79 -2.98 -10.62 5.58
N GLU A 80 -3.08 -9.31 5.80
CA GLU A 80 -4.24 -8.49 5.41
C GLU A 80 -4.41 -8.46 3.88
N MET A 81 -3.35 -8.18 3.15
CA MET A 81 -3.39 -8.14 1.68
C MET A 81 -3.74 -9.50 1.08
N HIS A 82 -3.10 -10.59 1.52
CA HIS A 82 -3.38 -11.93 1.01
C HIS A 82 -4.79 -12.41 1.35
N SER A 83 -5.28 -12.13 2.55
CA SER A 83 -6.65 -12.48 2.95
C SER A 83 -7.70 -11.54 2.37
N GLY A 84 -7.30 -10.40 1.83
CA GLY A 84 -8.21 -9.35 1.38
C GLY A 84 -8.89 -8.59 2.51
N ASN A 85 -8.41 -8.68 3.74
CA ASN A 85 -8.95 -7.99 4.91
C ASN A 85 -8.38 -6.58 5.07
N VAL A 86 -8.11 -5.90 3.96
CA VAL A 86 -7.70 -4.50 3.95
C VAL A 86 -8.93 -3.63 4.16
N ASP A 87 -8.94 -2.85 5.23
CA ASP A 87 -10.09 -2.06 5.68
C ASP A 87 -9.88 -0.54 5.58
N THR A 88 -8.62 -0.09 5.42
CA THR A 88 -8.27 1.32 5.30
C THR A 88 -7.46 1.58 4.05
N PHE A 89 -7.81 2.67 3.36
CA PHE A 89 -7.19 3.09 2.10
C PHE A 89 -6.93 4.59 2.13
N PRO A 90 -5.88 5.11 1.46
CA PRO A 90 -5.77 6.55 1.26
C PRO A 90 -6.95 7.04 0.42
N ASP A 91 -7.41 8.27 0.61
CA ASP A 91 -8.45 8.88 -0.23
C ASP A 91 -7.92 9.23 -1.61
N GLY A 92 -6.62 9.52 -1.71
CA GLY A 92 -5.94 9.75 -2.96
C GLY A 92 -4.44 9.53 -2.86
N VAL A 93 -3.80 9.43 -4.02
CA VAL A 93 -2.36 9.25 -4.17
C VAL A 93 -1.83 10.28 -5.15
N ALA A 94 -0.86 11.08 -4.72
CA ALA A 94 -0.15 12.01 -5.59
C ALA A 94 1.23 11.46 -5.96
N LEU A 95 1.65 11.68 -7.21
CA LEU A 95 2.97 11.27 -7.72
C LEU A 95 3.71 12.50 -8.28
N PRO A 96 4.23 13.38 -7.41
CA PRO A 96 4.93 14.58 -7.84
C PRO A 96 6.23 14.26 -8.58
N GLU A 97 6.56 15.11 -9.54
CA GLU A 97 7.77 15.01 -10.36
C GLU A 97 8.78 16.13 -10.03
N SER A 98 8.37 17.09 -9.19
CA SER A 98 9.22 18.23 -8.79
C SER A 98 8.95 18.71 -7.36
N SER A 99 9.89 19.45 -6.81
CA SER A 99 9.75 20.09 -5.49
C SER A 99 8.62 21.12 -5.46
N GLU A 100 8.31 21.75 -6.60
CA GLU A 100 7.21 22.70 -6.75
C GLU A 100 5.88 21.99 -6.56
N GLN A 101 5.69 20.83 -7.21
CA GLN A 101 4.49 20.02 -7.06
C GLN A 101 4.33 19.50 -5.62
N VAL A 102 5.43 19.13 -4.96
CA VAL A 102 5.37 18.76 -3.53
C VAL A 102 4.88 19.92 -2.67
N ARG A 103 5.40 21.15 -2.91
CA ARG A 103 4.93 22.35 -2.16
C ARG A 103 3.45 22.64 -2.42
N GLU A 104 3.01 22.51 -3.67
CA GLU A 104 1.60 22.66 -4.05
C GLU A 104 0.71 21.66 -3.30
N LEU A 105 1.08 20.36 -3.31
CA LEU A 105 0.36 19.32 -2.62
C LEU A 105 0.31 19.52 -1.10
N LEU A 106 1.40 19.97 -0.49
CA LEU A 106 1.42 20.27 0.95
C LEU A 106 0.57 21.50 1.30
N ALA A 107 0.55 22.52 0.44
CA ALA A 107 -0.34 23.69 0.61
C ALA A 107 -1.81 23.25 0.49
N HIS A 108 -2.15 22.47 -0.55
CA HIS A 108 -3.48 21.90 -0.73
C HIS A 108 -3.92 21.05 0.47
N ALA A 109 -3.03 20.19 0.98
CA ALA A 109 -3.32 19.35 2.13
C ALA A 109 -3.59 20.18 3.40
N LYS A 110 -2.82 21.26 3.61
CA LYS A 110 -3.03 22.18 4.73
C LYS A 110 -4.35 22.93 4.63
N GLU A 111 -4.70 23.45 3.46
CA GLU A 111 -5.95 24.20 3.21
C GLU A 111 -7.19 23.32 3.39
N ASN A 112 -7.10 22.04 3.00
CA ASN A 112 -8.20 21.08 3.07
C ASN A 112 -8.14 20.17 4.30
N ASN A 113 -7.24 20.45 5.25
CA ASN A 113 -7.10 19.69 6.50
C ASN A 113 -6.89 18.19 6.30
N LEU A 114 -6.07 17.81 5.31
CA LEU A 114 -5.76 16.42 4.99
C LEU A 114 -4.67 15.86 5.90
N ILE A 115 -4.70 14.54 6.13
CA ILE A 115 -3.56 13.78 6.64
C ILE A 115 -2.65 13.46 5.47
N VAL A 116 -1.35 13.73 5.60
CA VAL A 116 -0.36 13.43 4.57
C VAL A 116 0.50 12.26 5.00
N ILE A 117 0.60 11.26 4.13
CA ILE A 117 1.51 10.12 4.29
C ILE A 117 2.59 10.22 3.21
N PRO A 118 3.86 10.48 3.57
CA PRO A 118 4.97 10.39 2.63
C PRO A 118 5.24 8.92 2.29
N TYR A 119 5.39 8.64 1.00
CA TYR A 119 5.58 7.28 0.50
C TYR A 119 6.79 7.24 -0.44
N GLY A 120 7.70 6.32 -0.22
CA GLY A 120 8.86 6.06 -1.06
C GLY A 120 8.69 4.74 -1.81
N GLY A 121 9.54 3.76 -1.51
CA GLY A 121 9.42 2.40 -2.09
C GLY A 121 8.28 1.55 -1.52
N GLY A 122 7.52 2.02 -0.55
CA GLY A 122 6.45 1.26 0.11
C GLY A 122 6.94 0.05 0.90
N THR A 123 8.18 0.05 1.33
CA THR A 123 8.86 -1.09 1.99
C THR A 123 8.78 -1.03 3.52
N SER A 124 7.90 -0.19 4.06
CA SER A 124 7.72 -0.08 5.51
C SER A 124 7.35 -1.42 6.13
N VAL A 125 8.05 -1.80 7.19
CA VAL A 125 7.77 -2.99 8.00
C VAL A 125 7.20 -2.66 9.38
N VAL A 126 6.91 -1.37 9.63
CA VAL A 126 6.38 -0.86 10.91
C VAL A 126 5.02 -0.17 10.76
N GLY A 127 4.41 -0.25 9.59
CA GLY A 127 3.05 0.22 9.33
C GLY A 127 2.86 1.74 9.21
N HIS A 128 3.92 2.56 9.30
CA HIS A 128 3.79 4.03 9.31
C HIS A 128 3.28 4.64 7.97
N ILE A 129 3.20 3.86 6.91
CA ILE A 129 2.58 4.27 5.63
C ILE A 129 1.15 3.77 5.48
N ASN A 130 0.64 2.99 6.43
CA ASN A 130 -0.72 2.48 6.40
C ASN A 130 -1.69 3.61 6.80
N PRO A 131 -2.73 3.89 6.01
CA PRO A 131 -3.76 4.83 6.44
C PRO A 131 -4.48 4.32 7.69
N GLU A 132 -4.69 5.20 8.65
CA GLU A 132 -5.51 4.92 9.81
C GLU A 132 -6.95 5.39 9.59
N THR A 133 -7.89 4.80 10.31
CA THR A 133 -9.27 5.30 10.34
C THR A 133 -9.30 6.71 10.90
N SER A 134 -9.82 7.67 10.12
CA SER A 134 -9.85 9.08 10.49
C SER A 134 -11.04 9.80 9.85
N ASP A 135 -11.56 10.81 10.54
CA ASP A 135 -12.55 11.75 9.97
C ASP A 135 -11.94 12.65 8.88
N LYS A 136 -10.61 12.80 8.88
CA LYS A 136 -9.89 13.58 7.87
C LYS A 136 -9.53 12.71 6.68
N PRO A 137 -9.64 13.24 5.44
CA PRO A 137 -9.15 12.52 4.28
C PRO A 137 -7.63 12.33 4.33
N VAL A 138 -7.16 11.22 3.76
CA VAL A 138 -5.75 10.83 3.72
C VAL A 138 -5.20 10.95 2.31
N LEU A 139 -4.14 11.73 2.15
CA LEU A 139 -3.38 11.86 0.91
C LEU A 139 -2.02 11.20 1.05
N THR A 140 -1.77 10.16 0.28
CA THR A 140 -0.43 9.58 0.15
C THR A 140 0.34 10.34 -0.94
N ILE A 141 1.56 10.79 -0.63
CA ILE A 141 2.45 11.46 -1.60
C ILE A 141 3.59 10.49 -1.92
N ASP A 142 3.52 9.86 -3.08
CA ASP A 142 4.52 8.91 -3.57
C ASP A 142 5.64 9.65 -4.32
N MET A 143 6.84 9.64 -3.72
CA MET A 143 8.04 10.30 -4.23
C MET A 143 8.77 9.49 -5.32
N GLY A 144 8.23 8.36 -5.75
CA GLY A 144 8.88 7.44 -6.70
C GLY A 144 9.22 8.04 -8.07
N LYS A 145 8.54 9.11 -8.47
CA LYS A 145 8.86 9.85 -9.70
C LYS A 145 9.98 10.89 -9.55
N MET A 146 10.35 11.23 -8.32
CA MET A 146 11.47 12.14 -8.03
C MET A 146 12.78 11.34 -7.94
N ASN A 147 13.19 10.75 -9.05
CA ASN A 147 14.30 9.80 -9.14
C ASN A 147 15.53 10.35 -9.89
N SER A 148 15.58 11.64 -10.13
CA SER A 148 16.72 12.29 -10.78
C SER A 148 17.84 12.58 -9.78
N MET A 149 19.08 12.23 -10.13
CA MET A 149 20.25 12.61 -9.35
C MET A 149 20.53 14.10 -9.57
N LEU A 150 20.60 14.85 -8.48
CA LEU A 150 21.00 16.26 -8.52
C LEU A 150 22.50 16.35 -8.39
N SER A 151 23.17 17.00 -9.34
CA SER A 151 24.62 17.23 -9.33
C SER A 151 25.01 18.44 -8.47
#